data_502e6b4f9b246ff8a309a39abea7b733
#
_entry.id   502e6b4f9b246ff8a309a39abea7b733
#
_cell.length_a   1.000
_cell.length_b   1.000
_cell.length_c   1.000
_cell.angle_alpha   90.00
_cell.angle_beta   90.00
_cell.angle_gamma   90.00
#
_symmetry.space_group_name_H-M   'P 1'
#
loop_
_entity.id
_entity.type
_entity.pdbx_description
1 polymer ?
#
loop_
_entity_poly.entity_id
_entity_poly.type
_entity_poly.pdbx_seq_one_letter_code
_entity_poly.pdbx_strand_id
1 'polypeptide(L)'
;MTVLLDSNIIIYAAQPEHADLRCFIEQHDPAVSAISVVEVLGFHRLSDDERTHFEEFFTASRILAVSDLVISEAVSLRQQRKMTLGDALIGATALTDNLILVTRNVDDFGWIAGLRVLDPFAST
;
A
#
# COMPACT_ATOMS: atom_id res chain seq x y z
N MET A 1 14.37 -7.03 -3.69
CA MET A 1 13.93 -5.78 -3.05
C MET A 1 12.47 -5.91 -2.68
N THR A 2 12.16 -5.78 -1.41
CA THR A 2 10.78 -5.94 -0.94
C THR A 2 10.06 -4.61 -0.98
N VAL A 3 8.83 -4.62 -1.50
CA VAL A 3 8.01 -3.42 -1.63
C VAL A 3 6.72 -3.58 -0.83
N LEU A 4 6.18 -2.45 -0.37
CA LEU A 4 4.84 -2.39 0.22
C LEU A 4 3.92 -1.67 -0.76
N LEU A 5 2.80 -2.28 -1.09
CA LEU A 5 1.84 -1.67 -2.02
C LEU A 5 0.85 -0.79 -1.26
N ASP A 6 0.71 0.47 -1.70
CA ASP A 6 -0.39 1.32 -1.25
C ASP A 6 -1.72 0.74 -1.74
N SER A 7 -2.79 0.97 -0.99
CA SER A 7 -4.12 0.42 -1.32
C SER A 7 -4.58 0.77 -2.73
N ASN A 8 -4.35 2.00 -3.19
CA ASN A 8 -4.72 2.42 -4.53
C ASN A 8 -3.97 1.66 -5.63
N ILE A 9 -2.73 1.27 -5.38
CA ILE A 9 -1.96 0.45 -6.32
C ILE A 9 -2.63 -0.91 -6.53
N ILE A 10 -3.13 -1.51 -5.45
CA ILE A 10 -3.86 -2.78 -5.53
C ILE A 10 -5.10 -2.63 -6.40
N ILE A 11 -5.84 -1.53 -6.22
CA ILE A 11 -7.05 -1.24 -6.99
C ILE A 11 -6.72 -1.00 -8.47
N TYR A 12 -5.69 -0.19 -8.78
CA TYR A 12 -5.27 0.06 -10.15
C TYR A 12 -4.83 -1.22 -10.86
N ALA A 13 -4.11 -2.09 -10.16
CA ALA A 13 -3.61 -3.34 -10.75
C ALA A 13 -4.73 -4.26 -11.22
N ALA A 14 -5.92 -4.15 -10.64
CA ALA A 14 -7.08 -4.95 -11.04
C ALA A 14 -7.72 -4.46 -12.34
N GLN A 15 -7.41 -3.23 -12.78
CA GLN A 15 -8.00 -2.66 -13.99
C GLN A 15 -7.31 -3.22 -15.24
N PRO A 16 -8.09 -3.54 -16.30
CA PRO A 16 -7.51 -4.20 -17.50
C PRO A 16 -6.36 -3.42 -18.16
N GLU A 17 -6.43 -2.08 -18.13
CA GLU A 17 -5.43 -1.21 -18.77
C GLU A 17 -4.08 -1.18 -18.04
N HIS A 18 -3.99 -1.74 -16.84
CA HIS A 18 -2.78 -1.69 -16.02
C HIS A 18 -2.02 -3.03 -15.98
N ALA A 19 -1.88 -3.68 -17.16
CA ALA A 19 -1.12 -4.92 -17.27
C ALA A 19 0.35 -4.74 -16.86
N ASP A 20 0.94 -3.60 -17.19
CA ASP A 20 2.32 -3.29 -16.83
C ASP A 20 2.52 -3.23 -15.31
N LEU A 21 1.53 -2.69 -14.60
CA LEU A 21 1.57 -2.65 -13.15
C LEU A 21 1.51 -4.06 -12.55
N ARG A 22 0.69 -4.94 -13.12
CA ARG A 22 0.64 -6.34 -12.67
C ARG A 22 1.98 -7.05 -12.88
N CYS A 23 2.64 -6.80 -14.02
CA CYS A 23 4.00 -7.31 -14.27
C CYS A 23 4.99 -6.81 -13.23
N PHE A 24 4.95 -5.52 -12.92
CA PHE A 24 5.81 -4.92 -11.90
C PHE A 24 5.62 -5.63 -10.55
N ILE A 25 4.38 -5.83 -10.14
CA ILE A 25 4.05 -6.47 -8.87
C ILE A 25 4.59 -7.90 -8.83
N GLU A 26 4.43 -8.66 -9.92
CA GLU A 26 4.91 -10.04 -10.00
C GLU A 26 6.44 -10.14 -9.93
N GLN A 27 7.15 -9.15 -10.44
CA GLN A 27 8.62 -9.14 -10.47
C GLN A 27 9.24 -8.77 -9.11
N HIS A 28 8.46 -8.22 -8.22
CA HIS A 28 8.92 -7.82 -6.90
C HIS A 28 8.26 -8.71 -5.84
N ASP A 29 8.86 -8.77 -4.67
CA ASP A 29 8.28 -9.52 -3.55
C ASP A 29 7.34 -8.57 -2.80
N PRO A 30 6.05 -8.47 -3.21
CA PRO A 30 5.18 -7.46 -2.64
C PRO A 30 4.61 -7.88 -1.30
N ALA A 31 4.56 -6.92 -0.39
CA ALA A 31 3.81 -7.05 0.86
C ALA A 31 2.67 -6.04 0.84
N VAL A 32 1.65 -6.27 1.63
CA VAL A 32 0.53 -5.35 1.82
C VAL A 32 0.28 -5.19 3.31
N SER A 33 -0.21 -4.02 3.70
CA SER A 33 -0.62 -3.79 5.09
C SER A 33 -1.99 -4.41 5.35
N ALA A 34 -2.21 -4.90 6.57
CA ALA A 34 -3.53 -5.35 7.00
C ALA A 34 -4.59 -4.24 6.81
N ILE A 35 -4.20 -2.96 6.92
CA ILE A 35 -5.15 -1.85 6.71
C ILE A 35 -5.63 -1.81 5.25
N SER A 36 -4.80 -2.21 4.29
CA SER A 36 -5.20 -2.26 2.88
C SER A 36 -6.31 -3.29 2.64
N VAL A 37 -6.30 -4.39 3.38
CA VAL A 37 -7.39 -5.37 3.30
C VAL A 37 -8.72 -4.70 3.64
N VAL A 38 -8.74 -3.90 4.72
CA VAL A 38 -9.94 -3.18 5.14
C VAL A 38 -10.35 -2.13 4.12
N GLU A 39 -9.39 -1.35 3.62
CA GLU A 39 -9.68 -0.27 2.68
C GLU A 39 -10.20 -0.78 1.34
N VAL A 40 -9.63 -1.87 0.84
CA VAL A 40 -10.01 -2.42 -0.46
C VAL A 40 -11.29 -3.25 -0.37
N LEU A 41 -11.34 -4.22 0.54
CA LEU A 41 -12.52 -5.08 0.68
C LEU A 41 -13.68 -4.39 1.36
N GLY A 42 -13.43 -3.34 2.13
CA GLY A 42 -14.44 -2.56 2.82
C GLY A 42 -15.14 -1.52 1.96
N PHE A 43 -14.79 -1.38 0.69
CA PHE A 43 -15.43 -0.40 -0.19
C PHE A 43 -16.90 -0.80 -0.42
N HIS A 44 -17.81 0.12 -0.11
CA HIS A 44 -19.26 -0.20 -0.09
C HIS A 44 -19.86 -0.47 -1.47
N ARG A 45 -19.19 -0.11 -2.56
CA ARG A 45 -19.64 -0.33 -3.93
C ARG A 45 -18.91 -1.47 -4.63
N LEU A 46 -18.24 -2.31 -3.87
CA LEU A 46 -17.49 -3.42 -4.44
C LEU A 46 -18.45 -4.44 -5.06
N SER A 47 -18.24 -4.78 -6.33
CA SER A 47 -19.03 -5.84 -6.99
C SER A 47 -18.59 -7.22 -6.49
N ASP A 48 -19.42 -8.24 -6.73
CA ASP A 48 -19.07 -9.61 -6.34
C ASP A 48 -17.80 -10.10 -7.06
N ASP A 49 -17.65 -9.77 -8.34
CA ASP A 49 -16.47 -10.13 -9.12
C ASP A 49 -15.21 -9.44 -8.59
N GLU A 50 -15.31 -8.15 -8.27
CA GLU A 50 -14.20 -7.40 -7.67
C GLU A 50 -13.82 -7.97 -6.31
N ARG A 51 -14.81 -8.29 -5.48
CA ARG A 51 -14.58 -8.89 -4.17
C ARG A 51 -13.80 -10.19 -4.31
N THR A 52 -14.24 -11.09 -5.19
CA THR A 52 -13.58 -12.37 -5.41
C THR A 52 -12.14 -12.17 -5.87
N HIS A 53 -11.92 -11.24 -6.80
CA HIS A 53 -10.58 -10.92 -7.30
C HIS A 53 -9.66 -10.45 -6.18
N PHE A 54 -10.13 -9.49 -5.36
CA PHE A 54 -9.30 -8.94 -4.28
C PHE A 54 -9.10 -9.95 -3.14
N GLU A 55 -10.09 -10.76 -2.83
CA GLU A 55 -9.93 -11.82 -1.83
C GLU A 55 -8.84 -12.82 -2.26
N GLU A 56 -8.82 -13.21 -3.52
CA GLU A 56 -7.78 -14.08 -4.07
C GLU A 56 -6.41 -13.41 -4.00
N PHE A 57 -6.35 -12.13 -4.36
CA PHE A 57 -5.10 -11.36 -4.29
C PHE A 57 -4.55 -11.34 -2.85
N PHE A 58 -5.38 -11.03 -1.87
CA PHE A 58 -4.93 -10.96 -0.48
C PHE A 58 -4.57 -12.33 0.08
N THR A 59 -5.27 -13.39 -0.32
CA THR A 59 -4.94 -14.75 0.09
C THR A 59 -3.53 -15.13 -0.37
N ALA A 60 -3.12 -14.68 -1.55
CA ALA A 60 -1.78 -14.95 -2.09
C ALA A 60 -0.71 -13.98 -1.61
N SER A 61 -1.09 -12.91 -0.92
CA SER A 61 -0.17 -11.84 -0.53
C SER A 61 0.44 -12.08 0.86
N ARG A 62 1.62 -11.49 1.07
CA ARG A 62 2.19 -11.38 2.42
C ARG A 62 1.56 -10.16 3.10
N ILE A 63 0.71 -10.41 4.10
CA ILE A 63 -0.01 -9.36 4.81
C ILE A 63 0.73 -9.03 6.10
N LEU A 64 1.11 -7.77 6.26
CA LEU A 64 1.81 -7.29 7.45
C LEU A 64 0.81 -6.72 8.45
N ALA A 65 0.88 -7.19 9.68
CA ALA A 65 -0.02 -6.76 10.74
C ALA A 65 0.25 -5.32 11.16
N VAL A 66 -0.79 -4.66 11.69
CA VAL A 66 -0.65 -3.35 12.33
C VAL A 66 -0.14 -3.62 13.76
N SER A 67 1.18 -3.67 13.90
CA SER A 67 1.85 -3.97 15.17
C SER A 67 1.92 -2.73 16.07
N ASP A 68 2.34 -2.93 17.33
CA ASP A 68 2.55 -1.84 18.27
C ASP A 68 3.60 -0.85 17.73
N LEU A 69 4.65 -1.33 17.07
CA LEU A 69 5.66 -0.44 16.47
C LEU A 69 5.07 0.38 15.33
N VAL A 70 4.24 -0.22 14.49
CA VAL A 70 3.54 0.49 13.41
C VAL A 70 2.63 1.56 13.99
N ILE A 71 1.87 1.24 15.02
CA ILE A 71 0.98 2.20 15.68
C ILE A 71 1.77 3.39 16.23
N SER A 72 2.86 3.12 16.93
CA SER A 72 3.71 4.16 17.50
C SER A 72 4.28 5.07 16.43
N GLU A 73 4.77 4.50 15.33
CA GLU A 73 5.30 5.27 14.21
C GLU A 73 4.21 6.09 13.52
N ALA A 74 3.02 5.53 13.34
CA ALA A 74 1.89 6.23 12.74
C ALA A 74 1.46 7.44 13.59
N VAL A 75 1.48 7.30 14.91
CA VAL A 75 1.22 8.42 15.83
C VAL A 75 2.24 9.53 15.58
N SER A 76 3.51 9.19 15.52
CA SER A 76 4.59 10.15 15.27
C SER A 76 4.40 10.89 13.96
N LEU A 77 4.04 10.18 12.88
CA LEU A 77 3.82 10.80 11.57
C LEU A 77 2.65 11.79 11.61
N ARG A 78 1.55 11.43 12.24
CA ARG A 78 0.37 12.30 12.31
C ARG A 78 0.60 13.52 13.21
N GLN A 79 1.55 13.46 14.12
CA GLN A 79 1.95 14.61 14.92
C GLN A 79 2.78 15.61 14.12
N GLN A 80 3.48 15.15 13.09
CA GLN A 80 4.37 15.99 12.27
C GLN A 80 3.62 16.74 11.18
N ARG A 81 2.55 16.14 10.65
CA ARG A 81 1.84 16.70 9.52
C ARG A 81 0.45 16.09 9.41
N LYS A 82 -0.50 16.87 8.91
CA LYS A 82 -1.85 16.37 8.64
C LYS A 82 -1.79 15.28 7.58
N MET A 83 -2.34 14.11 7.90
CA MET A 83 -2.48 12.99 6.97
C MET A 83 -3.60 12.08 7.43
N THR A 84 -4.13 11.28 6.49
CA THR A 84 -5.20 10.35 6.82
C THR A 84 -4.68 9.22 7.70
N LEU A 85 -5.59 8.57 8.42
CA LEU A 85 -5.24 7.42 9.25
C LEU A 85 -4.63 6.30 8.41
N GLY A 86 -5.25 5.99 7.26
CA GLY A 86 -4.76 4.95 6.35
C GLY A 86 -3.35 5.22 5.87
N ASP A 87 -3.08 6.44 5.41
CA ASP A 87 -1.74 6.83 4.93
C ASP A 87 -0.71 6.74 6.05
N ALA A 88 -1.07 7.17 7.27
CA ALA A 88 -0.16 7.09 8.41
C ALA A 88 0.22 5.64 8.72
N LEU A 89 -0.75 4.73 8.69
CA LEU A 89 -0.52 3.32 8.97
C LEU A 89 0.30 2.65 7.87
N ILE A 90 0.04 2.98 6.62
CA ILE A 90 0.79 2.44 5.48
C ILE A 90 2.22 2.96 5.49
N GLY A 91 2.41 4.26 5.64
CA GLY A 91 3.75 4.86 5.74
C GLY A 91 4.55 4.31 6.90
N ALA A 92 3.90 4.16 8.05
CA ALA A 92 4.52 3.60 9.26
C ALA A 92 4.94 2.14 9.05
N THR A 93 4.14 1.35 8.35
CA THR A 93 4.47 -0.04 8.04
C THR A 93 5.73 -0.12 7.17
N ALA A 94 5.80 0.72 6.14
CA ALA A 94 6.97 0.76 5.26
C ALA A 94 8.23 1.17 6.02
N LEU A 95 8.13 2.16 6.90
CA LEU A 95 9.27 2.57 7.74
C LEU A 95 9.71 1.47 8.70
N THR A 96 8.77 0.88 9.41
CA THR A 96 9.07 -0.11 10.45
C THR A 96 9.74 -1.35 9.86
N ASP A 97 9.27 -1.80 8.71
CA ASP A 97 9.80 -3.01 8.06
C ASP A 97 10.84 -2.71 6.98
N ASN A 98 11.24 -1.45 6.84
CA ASN A 98 12.26 -1.01 5.89
C ASN A 98 11.92 -1.40 4.44
N LEU A 99 10.69 -1.11 4.04
CA LEU A 99 10.18 -1.44 2.71
C LEU A 99 10.11 -0.18 1.83
N ILE A 100 10.19 -0.39 0.52
CA ILE A 100 9.91 0.69 -0.43
C ILE A 100 8.40 0.77 -0.60
N LEU A 101 7.83 1.97 -0.39
CA LEU A 101 6.40 2.18 -0.58
C LEU A 101 6.12 2.45 -2.06
N VAL A 102 5.30 1.60 -2.67
CA VAL A 102 4.84 1.77 -4.05
C VAL A 102 3.50 2.49 -4.03
N THR A 103 3.48 3.72 -4.57
CA THR A 103 2.29 4.57 -4.56
C THR A 103 2.33 5.57 -5.70
N ARG A 104 1.17 6.02 -6.16
CA ARG A 104 1.06 7.17 -7.07
C ARG A 104 1.05 8.50 -6.32
N ASN A 105 0.75 8.48 -5.03
CA ASN A 105 0.60 9.70 -4.21
C ASN A 105 1.93 10.07 -3.56
N VAL A 106 2.94 10.29 -4.39
CA VAL A 106 4.30 10.59 -3.93
C VAL A 106 4.33 11.80 -3.00
N ASP A 107 3.52 12.82 -3.31
CA ASP A 107 3.48 14.05 -2.51
C ASP A 107 2.95 13.81 -1.09
N ASP A 108 2.06 12.83 -0.91
CA ASP A 108 1.50 12.52 0.40
C ASP A 108 2.50 11.81 1.31
N PHE A 109 3.51 11.16 0.73
CA PHE A 109 4.49 10.35 1.49
C PHE A 109 5.92 10.84 1.39
N GLY A 110 6.26 11.61 0.36
CA GLY A 110 7.64 11.99 0.07
C GLY A 110 8.31 12.85 1.13
N TRP A 111 7.54 13.50 2.00
CA TRP A 111 8.05 14.32 3.09
C TRP A 111 8.58 13.50 4.27
N ILE A 112 8.25 12.20 4.32
CA ILE A 112 8.56 11.36 5.47
C ILE A 112 10.05 10.99 5.45
N ALA A 113 10.77 11.40 6.49
CA ALA A 113 12.20 11.11 6.61
C ALA A 113 12.45 9.60 6.69
N GLY A 114 13.37 9.11 5.88
CA GLY A 114 13.75 7.71 5.86
C GLY A 114 12.86 6.81 5.03
N LEU A 115 11.74 7.30 4.51
CA LEU A 115 10.84 6.51 3.68
C LEU A 115 11.27 6.59 2.22
N ARG A 116 11.43 5.42 1.60
CA ARG A 116 11.67 5.32 0.16
C ARG A 116 10.34 5.13 -0.54
N VAL A 117 10.06 5.96 -1.55
CA VAL A 117 8.79 5.96 -2.27
C VAL A 117 9.06 5.73 -3.75
N LEU A 118 8.28 4.87 -4.38
CA LEU A 118 8.38 4.57 -5.80
C LEU A 118 7.00 4.69 -6.45
N ASP A 119 6.92 5.54 -7.48
CA ASP A 119 5.72 5.63 -8.32
C ASP A 119 5.91 4.71 -9.53
N PRO A 120 5.17 3.61 -9.63
CA PRO A 120 5.34 2.66 -10.74
C PRO A 120 4.82 3.19 -12.08
N PHE A 121 4.11 4.32 -12.08
CA PHE A 121 3.62 4.97 -13.29
C PHE A 121 4.55 6.09 -13.79
N ALA A 122 5.55 6.47 -13.00
CA ALA A 122 6.44 7.55 -13.39
C ALA A 122 7.32 7.11 -14.55
N SER A 123 7.48 8.01 -15.53
CA SER A 123 8.43 7.82 -16.62
C SER A 123 9.85 8.05 -16.11
N THR A 124 10.73 7.16 -16.45
CA THR A 124 12.16 7.30 -16.13
C THR A 124 12.89 7.98 -17.27
#